data_ec2aa223324259fd1b31a17883bb7c14
#
_entry.id   ec2aa223324259fd1b31a17883bb7c14
#
_cell.length_a   1.000
_cell.length_b   1.000
_cell.length_c   1.000
_cell.angle_alpha   90.00
_cell.angle_beta   90.00
_cell.angle_gamma   90.00
#
_symmetry.space_group_name_H-M   'P 1'
#
loop_
_entity.id
_entity.type
_entity.pdbx_description
1 polymer ?
#
loop_
_entity_poly.entity_id
_entity_poly.type
_entity_poly.pdbx_seq_one_letter_code
_entity_poly.pdbx_strand_id
1 'polypeptide(L)'
;ATRDEDWEQALKAFQVSCTTMQHYSLWREACRNAQGMPQGLARAFFEGNFELWKVSAKDSQSGFFIDKGLMTGYFEPILRASRVRHGIYQYPIYGVPDDLITVELDSIHPQLKGLRLRGKLQGRKLVPYDDRKGIATRKDLEKKHVICWADDPVEAFFLQIQGSGRVMLDNGALLRIGYADQNGHPYRSLGAWLIENAGLTRDEMSMQRIKQWVRDNPQRRQELLNANPNFVFFAEREGYSDDQGPVGAQGVPLTPLAS
;
A
#
# COMPACT_ATOMS: atom_id res chain seq x y z
N ALA A 1 -25.83 8.10 -16.93
CA ALA A 1 -24.86 7.47 -16.03
C ALA A 1 -24.75 8.15 -14.65
N THR A 2 -25.45 9.26 -14.42
CA THR A 2 -25.34 10.07 -13.19
C THR A 2 -26.68 10.22 -12.43
N ARG A 3 -27.68 9.37 -12.71
CA ARG A 3 -29.03 9.53 -12.13
C ARG A 3 -29.17 9.02 -10.70
N ASP A 4 -28.30 8.09 -10.28
CA ASP A 4 -28.36 7.44 -8.96
C ASP A 4 -27.15 7.79 -8.07
N GLU A 5 -26.41 8.86 -8.40
CA GLU A 5 -25.24 9.30 -7.67
C GLU A 5 -25.63 10.05 -6.40
N ASP A 6 -25.02 9.72 -5.27
CA ASP A 6 -25.14 10.48 -4.03
C ASP A 6 -24.20 11.71 -4.07
N TRP A 7 -24.65 12.76 -4.72
CA TRP A 7 -23.88 13.99 -4.90
C TRP A 7 -23.46 14.64 -3.59
N GLU A 8 -24.27 14.54 -2.55
CA GLU A 8 -23.96 15.14 -1.26
C GLU A 8 -22.79 14.41 -0.59
N GLN A 9 -22.76 13.08 -0.67
CA GLN A 9 -21.64 12.31 -0.15
C GLN A 9 -20.37 12.50 -1.00
N ALA A 10 -20.51 12.59 -2.32
CA ALA A 10 -19.41 12.89 -3.22
C ALA A 10 -18.80 14.26 -2.91
N LEU A 11 -19.63 15.28 -2.64
CA LEU A 11 -19.15 16.61 -2.25
C LEU A 11 -18.40 16.59 -0.91
N LYS A 12 -18.92 15.89 0.09
CA LYS A 12 -18.21 15.72 1.38
C LYS A 12 -16.85 15.08 1.19
N ALA A 13 -16.77 14.02 0.38
CA ALA A 13 -15.52 13.36 0.07
C ALA A 13 -14.53 14.29 -0.67
N PHE A 14 -15.01 15.07 -1.62
CA PHE A 14 -14.22 16.08 -2.31
C PHE A 14 -13.71 17.16 -1.33
N GLN A 15 -14.56 17.66 -0.43
CA GLN A 15 -14.18 18.63 0.60
C GLN A 15 -13.07 18.10 1.52
N VAL A 16 -13.14 16.82 1.93
CA VAL A 16 -12.07 16.16 2.69
C VAL A 16 -10.77 16.12 1.89
N SER A 17 -10.83 15.75 0.61
CA SER A 17 -9.67 15.74 -0.29
C SER A 17 -9.06 17.14 -0.46
N CYS A 18 -9.87 18.18 -0.43
CA CYS A 18 -9.43 19.57 -0.52
C CYS A 18 -8.53 20.03 0.63
N THR A 19 -8.53 19.34 1.78
CA THR A 19 -7.59 19.63 2.87
C THR A 19 -6.14 19.57 2.39
N THR A 20 -5.85 18.72 1.41
CA THR A 20 -4.53 18.57 0.78
C THR A 20 -4.49 19.16 -0.62
N MET A 21 -5.51 18.91 -1.46
CA MET A 21 -5.50 19.29 -2.88
C MET A 21 -5.52 20.81 -3.12
N GLN A 22 -6.05 21.62 -2.21
CA GLN A 22 -6.08 23.07 -2.34
C GLN A 22 -4.70 23.72 -2.54
N HIS A 23 -3.61 23.04 -2.15
CA HIS A 23 -2.23 23.52 -2.34
C HIS A 23 -1.77 23.42 -3.81
N TYR A 24 -2.40 22.57 -4.62
CA TYR A 24 -2.13 22.47 -6.05
C TYR A 24 -2.95 23.52 -6.83
N SER A 25 -2.29 24.25 -7.72
CA SER A 25 -2.92 25.33 -8.49
C SER A 25 -4.17 24.89 -9.26
N LEU A 26 -4.14 23.68 -9.82
CA LEU A 26 -5.24 23.08 -10.59
C LEU A 26 -6.53 22.89 -9.76
N TRP A 27 -6.40 22.56 -8.47
CA TRP A 27 -7.55 22.23 -7.63
C TRP A 27 -8.02 23.39 -6.73
N ARG A 28 -7.21 24.45 -6.63
CA ARG A 28 -7.42 25.54 -5.66
C ARG A 28 -8.78 26.22 -5.82
N GLU A 29 -9.21 26.48 -7.03
CA GLU A 29 -10.49 27.15 -7.29
C GLU A 29 -11.66 26.23 -6.98
N ALA A 30 -11.65 25.00 -7.48
CA ALA A 30 -12.70 24.01 -7.20
C ALA A 30 -12.81 23.73 -5.69
N CYS A 31 -11.68 23.63 -4.99
CA CYS A 31 -11.67 23.46 -3.53
C CYS A 31 -12.26 24.66 -2.79
N ARG A 32 -11.99 25.87 -3.25
CA ARG A 32 -12.58 27.09 -2.66
C ARG A 32 -14.09 27.12 -2.89
N ASN A 33 -14.56 26.76 -4.09
CA ASN A 33 -15.97 26.71 -4.41
C ASN A 33 -16.73 25.61 -3.65
N ALA A 34 -16.05 24.51 -3.32
CA ALA A 34 -16.62 23.44 -2.51
C ALA A 34 -16.81 23.81 -1.03
N GLN A 35 -15.99 24.73 -0.50
CA GLN A 35 -16.08 25.17 0.87
C GLN A 35 -17.35 26.01 1.09
N GLY A 36 -18.19 25.59 2.05
CA GLY A 36 -19.42 26.31 2.37
C GLY A 36 -20.56 26.12 1.36
N MET A 37 -20.46 25.16 0.44
CA MET A 37 -21.54 24.83 -0.49
C MET A 37 -22.81 24.42 0.27
N PRO A 38 -23.96 25.07 0.03
CA PRO A 38 -25.20 24.70 0.68
C PRO A 38 -25.65 23.27 0.36
N GLN A 39 -26.33 22.65 1.32
CA GLN A 39 -26.95 21.33 1.10
C GLN A 39 -27.96 21.39 -0.07
N GLY A 40 -28.01 20.36 -0.88
CA GLY A 40 -28.88 20.28 -2.06
C GLY A 40 -28.26 20.85 -3.34
N LEU A 41 -27.09 21.49 -3.26
CA LEU A 41 -26.41 22.09 -4.44
C LEU A 41 -25.17 21.30 -4.90
N ALA A 42 -24.90 20.12 -4.31
CA ALA A 42 -23.75 19.33 -4.63
C ALA A 42 -23.65 18.95 -6.10
N ARG A 43 -24.75 18.57 -6.74
CA ARG A 43 -24.78 18.30 -8.18
C ARG A 43 -24.40 19.51 -9.01
N ALA A 44 -24.99 20.68 -8.70
CA ALA A 44 -24.69 21.94 -9.41
C ALA A 44 -23.22 22.33 -9.24
N PHE A 45 -22.62 22.06 -8.07
CA PHE A 45 -21.20 22.25 -7.84
C PHE A 45 -20.35 21.43 -8.83
N PHE A 46 -20.61 20.11 -8.95
CA PHE A 46 -19.84 19.27 -9.87
C PHE A 46 -20.05 19.65 -11.33
N GLU A 47 -21.30 19.90 -11.75
CA GLU A 47 -21.62 20.29 -13.11
C GLU A 47 -21.05 21.68 -13.49
N GLY A 48 -20.85 22.57 -12.51
CA GLY A 48 -20.30 23.92 -12.74
C GLY A 48 -18.75 23.98 -12.65
N ASN A 49 -18.10 23.06 -12.01
CA ASN A 49 -16.65 23.09 -11.82
C ASN A 49 -15.88 22.00 -12.59
N PHE A 50 -16.57 21.01 -13.15
CA PHE A 50 -15.95 19.88 -13.84
C PHE A 50 -16.64 19.56 -15.17
N GLU A 51 -15.85 19.03 -16.09
CA GLU A 51 -16.33 18.50 -17.37
C GLU A 51 -16.28 16.97 -17.35
N LEU A 52 -17.25 16.36 -18.02
CA LEU A 52 -17.29 14.90 -18.14
C LEU A 52 -16.48 14.44 -19.35
N TRP A 53 -15.48 13.61 -19.13
CA TRP A 53 -14.64 13.04 -20.17
C TRP A 53 -14.85 11.54 -20.30
N LYS A 54 -15.03 11.06 -21.53
CA LYS A 54 -14.98 9.63 -21.83
C LYS A 54 -13.52 9.21 -22.03
N VAL A 55 -13.03 8.33 -21.17
CA VAL A 55 -11.69 7.76 -21.28
C VAL A 55 -11.73 6.49 -22.13
N SER A 56 -10.85 6.39 -23.12
CA SER A 56 -10.63 5.19 -23.91
C SER A 56 -9.14 4.97 -24.12
N ALA A 57 -8.71 3.70 -24.18
CA ALA A 57 -7.34 3.32 -24.48
C ALA A 57 -7.29 2.55 -25.79
N LYS A 58 -6.25 2.78 -26.60
CA LYS A 58 -6.00 1.95 -27.80
C LYS A 58 -5.32 0.67 -27.37
N ASP A 59 -5.97 -0.45 -27.63
CA ASP A 59 -5.37 -1.76 -27.38
C ASP A 59 -4.16 -1.99 -28.31
N SER A 60 -3.02 -2.33 -27.74
CA SER A 60 -1.76 -2.47 -28.48
C SER A 60 -1.70 -3.69 -29.38
N GLN A 61 -2.55 -4.70 -29.11
CA GLN A 61 -2.59 -5.95 -29.90
C GLN A 61 -3.62 -5.90 -31.02
N SER A 62 -4.84 -5.45 -30.70
CA SER A 62 -5.94 -5.40 -31.66
C SER A 62 -6.03 -4.09 -32.44
N GLY A 63 -5.41 -3.02 -31.93
CA GLY A 63 -5.50 -1.67 -32.51
C GLY A 63 -6.85 -0.95 -32.31
N PHE A 64 -7.85 -1.63 -31.71
CA PHE A 64 -9.17 -1.05 -31.43
C PHE A 64 -9.17 -0.23 -30.14
N PHE A 65 -10.12 0.72 -30.06
CA PHE A 65 -10.34 1.47 -28.82
C PHE A 65 -11.18 0.65 -27.84
N ILE A 66 -10.67 0.52 -26.62
CA ILE A 66 -11.35 -0.09 -25.48
C ILE A 66 -11.85 1.03 -24.57
N ASP A 67 -13.16 1.04 -24.28
CA ASP A 67 -13.81 1.98 -23.37
C ASP A 67 -14.27 1.29 -22.06
N LYS A 68 -13.73 0.10 -21.81
CA LYS A 68 -13.94 -0.68 -20.59
C LYS A 68 -12.65 -0.75 -19.81
N GLY A 69 -12.73 -0.47 -18.52
CA GLY A 69 -11.62 -0.61 -17.57
C GLY A 69 -11.98 -1.56 -16.43
N LEU A 70 -10.96 -2.05 -15.74
CA LEU A 70 -11.14 -2.78 -14.49
C LEU A 70 -11.15 -1.77 -13.34
N MET A 71 -12.23 -1.76 -12.57
CA MET A 71 -12.30 -1.02 -11.30
C MET A 71 -12.01 -2.00 -10.17
N THR A 72 -11.03 -1.68 -9.32
CA THR A 72 -10.67 -2.47 -8.15
C THR A 72 -10.95 -1.67 -6.89
N GLY A 73 -11.44 -2.36 -5.85
CA GLY A 73 -11.63 -1.77 -4.53
C GLY A 73 -10.33 -1.82 -3.71
N TYR A 74 -10.13 -0.83 -2.86
CA TYR A 74 -9.07 -0.86 -1.85
C TYR A 74 -9.48 -1.79 -0.70
N PHE A 75 -8.56 -2.64 -0.27
CA PHE A 75 -8.74 -3.54 0.87
C PHE A 75 -7.73 -3.19 1.97
N GLU A 76 -8.23 -2.84 3.16
CA GLU A 76 -7.39 -2.63 4.33
C GLU A 76 -7.31 -3.94 5.14
N PRO A 77 -6.16 -4.62 5.16
CA PRO A 77 -6.01 -5.87 5.88
C PRO A 77 -6.08 -5.64 7.41
N ILE A 78 -6.65 -6.61 8.11
CA ILE A 78 -6.59 -6.69 9.57
C ILE A 78 -5.67 -7.85 9.93
N LEU A 79 -4.55 -7.51 10.56
CA LEU A 79 -3.54 -8.47 11.00
C LEU A 79 -3.71 -8.73 12.50
N ARG A 80 -3.61 -9.98 12.94
CA ARG A 80 -3.52 -10.31 14.36
C ARG A 80 -2.06 -10.33 14.78
N ALA A 81 -1.74 -9.66 15.88
CA ALA A 81 -0.37 -9.58 16.36
C ALA A 81 -0.25 -9.42 17.88
N SER A 82 0.97 -9.48 18.37
CA SER A 82 1.34 -9.12 19.74
C SER A 82 2.55 -8.18 19.75
N ARG A 83 2.66 -7.32 20.77
CA ARG A 83 3.88 -6.51 20.97
C ARG A 83 5.07 -7.35 21.39
N VAL A 84 4.84 -8.55 21.89
CA VAL A 84 5.87 -9.45 22.39
C VAL A 84 5.83 -10.76 21.60
N ARG A 85 6.99 -11.31 21.30
CA ARG A 85 7.10 -12.61 20.63
C ARG A 85 6.71 -13.74 21.58
N HIS A 86 5.59 -14.42 21.31
CA HIS A 86 5.16 -15.60 22.07
C HIS A 86 4.15 -16.44 21.27
N GLY A 87 3.93 -17.69 21.69
CA GLY A 87 2.91 -18.57 21.11
C GLY A 87 2.94 -18.59 19.58
N ILE A 88 1.83 -18.23 18.96
CA ILE A 88 1.65 -18.14 17.50
C ILE A 88 2.25 -16.86 16.89
N TYR A 89 2.51 -15.83 17.70
CA TYR A 89 3.03 -14.53 17.26
C TYR A 89 4.54 -14.60 17.05
N GLN A 90 4.97 -14.99 15.84
CA GLN A 90 6.35 -15.31 15.52
C GLN A 90 6.93 -14.48 14.36
N TYR A 91 6.11 -13.76 13.62
CA TYR A 91 6.52 -13.10 12.38
C TYR A 91 6.61 -11.58 12.57
N PRO A 92 7.83 -11.01 12.55
CA PRO A 92 8.01 -9.60 12.90
C PRO A 92 7.52 -8.66 11.79
N ILE A 93 6.85 -7.60 12.22
CA ILE A 93 6.59 -6.41 11.43
C ILE A 93 7.59 -5.35 11.86
N TYR A 94 8.47 -4.95 10.95
CA TYR A 94 9.57 -4.05 11.25
C TYR A 94 9.25 -2.59 10.95
N GLY A 95 9.73 -1.71 11.83
CA GLY A 95 9.97 -0.30 11.54
C GLY A 95 11.21 -0.11 10.66
N VAL A 96 11.47 1.14 10.28
CA VAL A 96 12.62 1.49 9.43
C VAL A 96 13.92 1.25 10.20
N PRO A 97 14.85 0.46 9.65
CA PRO A 97 16.15 0.24 10.28
C PRO A 97 17.02 1.49 10.31
N ASP A 98 17.83 1.65 11.37
CA ASP A 98 18.74 2.80 11.51
C ASP A 98 19.83 2.84 10.44
N ASP A 99 20.20 1.68 9.87
CA ASP A 99 21.22 1.54 8.84
C ASP A 99 20.68 1.61 7.40
N LEU A 100 19.38 1.85 7.22
CA LEU A 100 18.78 2.04 5.91
C LEU A 100 19.06 3.46 5.40
N ILE A 101 19.77 3.58 4.29
CA ILE A 101 20.15 4.86 3.69
C ILE A 101 19.32 5.11 2.44
N THR A 102 18.67 6.27 2.37
CA THR A 102 18.09 6.81 1.14
C THR A 102 19.18 7.47 0.31
N VAL A 103 19.21 7.18 -0.98
CA VAL A 103 20.20 7.74 -1.91
C VAL A 103 19.50 8.72 -2.85
N GLU A 104 19.82 10.01 -2.72
CA GLU A 104 19.29 11.11 -3.54
C GLU A 104 20.45 11.77 -4.31
N LEU A 105 20.62 11.38 -5.56
CA LEU A 105 21.70 11.86 -6.44
C LEU A 105 21.16 12.47 -7.75
N ASP A 106 19.87 12.70 -7.84
CA ASP A 106 19.20 13.21 -9.04
C ASP A 106 19.63 14.64 -9.41
N SER A 107 20.12 15.42 -8.46
CA SER A 107 20.66 16.75 -8.70
C SER A 107 21.92 16.77 -9.56
N ILE A 108 22.73 15.69 -9.51
CA ILE A 108 23.97 15.52 -10.30
C ILE A 108 23.85 14.40 -11.34
N HIS A 109 22.90 13.49 -11.15
CA HIS A 109 22.59 12.37 -12.04
C HIS A 109 21.10 12.35 -12.39
N PRO A 110 20.62 13.17 -13.34
CA PRO A 110 19.18 13.31 -13.63
C PRO A 110 18.49 12.00 -14.04
N GLN A 111 19.22 11.03 -14.56
CA GLN A 111 18.72 9.68 -14.89
C GLN A 111 18.24 8.88 -13.66
N LEU A 112 18.63 9.29 -12.45
CA LEU A 112 18.20 8.67 -11.20
C LEU A 112 16.90 9.26 -10.64
N LYS A 113 16.38 10.30 -11.28
CA LYS A 113 15.14 10.98 -10.85
C LYS A 113 13.97 10.01 -10.79
N GLY A 114 13.30 9.97 -9.64
CA GLY A 114 12.16 9.08 -9.39
C GLY A 114 12.52 7.65 -9.01
N LEU A 115 13.81 7.28 -9.03
CA LEU A 115 14.24 5.97 -8.53
C LEU A 115 14.30 5.98 -7.00
N ARG A 116 13.75 4.94 -6.38
CA ARG A 116 13.80 4.73 -4.93
C ARG A 116 15.03 3.91 -4.57
N LEU A 117 16.21 4.55 -4.62
CA LEU A 117 17.46 3.90 -4.31
C LEU A 117 17.65 3.80 -2.80
N ARG A 118 17.92 2.59 -2.30
CA ARG A 118 18.17 2.28 -0.89
C ARG A 118 19.42 1.43 -0.75
N GLY A 119 20.15 1.64 0.33
CA GLY A 119 21.36 0.91 0.62
C GLY A 119 21.74 0.95 2.09
N LYS A 120 22.88 0.37 2.39
CA LYS A 120 23.56 0.45 3.70
C LYS A 120 25.05 0.67 3.52
N LEU A 121 25.71 1.21 4.52
CA LEU A 121 27.17 1.35 4.50
C LEU A 121 27.87 0.02 4.82
N GLN A 122 28.83 -0.34 4.01
CA GLN A 122 29.81 -1.39 4.29
C GLN A 122 31.18 -0.75 4.27
N GLY A 123 31.68 -0.37 5.42
CA GLY A 123 32.84 0.48 5.55
C GLY A 123 32.58 1.84 4.89
N ARG A 124 33.34 2.17 3.84
CA ARG A 124 33.18 3.43 3.08
C ARG A 124 32.37 3.28 1.78
N LYS A 125 31.78 2.11 1.57
CA LYS A 125 30.99 1.83 0.34
C LYS A 125 29.51 1.79 0.69
N LEU A 126 28.70 2.45 -0.14
CA LEU A 126 27.26 2.24 -0.16
C LEU A 126 26.99 0.99 -1.02
N VAL A 127 26.35 0.00 -0.42
CA VAL A 127 25.96 -1.25 -1.07
C VAL A 127 24.42 -1.40 -1.00
N PRO A 128 23.80 -2.22 -1.88
CA PRO A 128 22.37 -2.50 -1.78
C PRO A 128 21.98 -2.97 -0.38
N TYR A 129 20.80 -2.56 0.09
CA TYR A 129 20.27 -3.06 1.36
C TYR A 129 20.00 -4.57 1.27
N ASP A 130 19.84 -5.23 2.40
CA ASP A 130 19.52 -6.66 2.45
C ASP A 130 18.19 -6.94 1.75
N ASP A 131 18.13 -8.03 1.01
CA ASP A 131 16.88 -8.57 0.48
C ASP A 131 16.02 -9.18 1.59
N ARG A 132 14.81 -9.62 1.27
CA ARG A 132 13.90 -10.26 2.23
C ARG A 132 14.54 -11.41 2.99
N LYS A 133 15.32 -12.25 2.30
CA LYS A 133 16.01 -13.39 2.91
C LYS A 133 17.08 -12.93 3.89
N GLY A 134 17.85 -11.92 3.53
CA GLY A 134 18.86 -11.30 4.39
C GLY A 134 18.24 -10.66 5.63
N ILE A 135 17.17 -9.87 5.44
CA ILE A 135 16.43 -9.23 6.55
C ILE A 135 15.92 -10.28 7.55
N ALA A 136 15.40 -11.41 7.07
CA ALA A 136 14.88 -12.47 7.94
C ALA A 136 15.96 -13.09 8.86
N THR A 137 17.24 -12.87 8.60
CA THR A 137 18.36 -13.36 9.44
C THR A 137 18.93 -12.30 10.39
N ARG A 138 18.43 -11.05 10.32
CA ARG A 138 18.94 -9.89 11.07
C ARG A 138 18.42 -9.88 12.51
N LYS A 139 19.21 -10.39 13.44
CA LYS A 139 18.88 -10.37 14.89
C LYS A 139 18.91 -8.99 15.53
N ASP A 140 19.65 -8.06 14.96
CA ASP A 140 19.69 -6.66 15.41
C ASP A 140 18.35 -5.96 15.12
N LEU A 141 17.71 -6.23 13.98
CA LEU A 141 16.38 -5.71 13.67
C LEU A 141 15.32 -6.28 14.63
N GLU A 142 15.39 -7.57 14.95
CA GLU A 142 14.49 -8.18 15.94
C GLU A 142 14.56 -7.51 17.32
N LYS A 143 15.72 -6.99 17.70
CA LYS A 143 15.92 -6.36 19.01
C LYS A 143 15.47 -4.91 19.09
N LYS A 144 15.52 -4.17 17.97
CA LYS A 144 15.39 -2.70 17.98
C LYS A 144 14.21 -2.18 17.17
N HIS A 145 13.80 -2.88 16.13
CA HIS A 145 12.93 -2.32 15.11
C HIS A 145 11.61 -3.06 14.94
N VAL A 146 11.27 -4.02 15.80
CA VAL A 146 9.98 -4.72 15.73
C VAL A 146 8.88 -3.83 16.30
N ILE A 147 7.86 -3.56 15.48
CA ILE A 147 6.63 -2.89 15.90
C ILE A 147 5.73 -3.90 16.62
N CYS A 148 5.50 -5.04 16.00
CA CYS A 148 4.71 -6.15 16.54
C CYS A 148 5.07 -7.46 15.85
N TRP A 149 4.57 -8.56 16.39
CA TRP A 149 4.76 -9.92 15.91
C TRP A 149 3.43 -10.48 15.40
N ALA A 150 3.33 -10.74 14.12
CA ALA A 150 2.15 -11.31 13.50
C ALA A 150 2.03 -12.82 13.77
N ASP A 151 0.81 -13.35 13.69
CA ASP A 151 0.52 -14.77 13.81
C ASP A 151 0.64 -15.53 12.48
N ASP A 152 0.53 -14.85 11.35
CA ASP A 152 0.58 -15.44 10.01
C ASP A 152 1.56 -14.68 9.09
N PRO A 153 2.59 -15.37 8.54
CA PRO A 153 3.58 -14.74 7.66
C PRO A 153 3.04 -14.37 6.28
N VAL A 154 1.96 -15.02 5.84
CA VAL A 154 1.33 -14.70 4.55
C VAL A 154 0.52 -13.42 4.68
N GLU A 155 -0.22 -13.27 5.78
CA GLU A 155 -0.91 -12.01 6.09
C GLU A 155 0.08 -10.85 6.26
N ALA A 156 1.19 -11.08 6.98
CA ALA A 156 2.27 -10.11 7.11
C ALA A 156 2.87 -9.72 5.76
N PHE A 157 3.02 -10.69 4.84
CA PHE A 157 3.47 -10.42 3.48
C PHE A 157 2.44 -9.57 2.69
N PHE A 158 1.16 -9.92 2.75
CA PHE A 158 0.12 -9.15 2.05
C PHE A 158 -0.04 -7.74 2.61
N LEU A 159 0.17 -7.54 3.92
CA LEU A 159 0.24 -6.21 4.51
C LEU A 159 1.35 -5.36 3.85
N GLN A 160 2.52 -5.95 3.55
CA GLN A 160 3.60 -5.24 2.84
C GLN A 160 3.20 -4.87 1.41
N ILE A 161 2.38 -5.69 0.74
CA ILE A 161 1.85 -5.39 -0.60
C ILE A 161 0.86 -4.22 -0.55
N GLN A 162 -0.03 -4.20 0.45
CA GLN A 162 -1.02 -3.13 0.62
C GLN A 162 -0.38 -1.83 1.12
N GLY A 163 0.72 -1.91 1.87
CA GLY A 163 1.44 -0.76 2.41
C GLY A 163 0.81 -0.12 3.64
N SER A 164 -0.40 -0.51 4.03
CA SER A 164 -1.05 -0.07 5.27
C SER A 164 -2.05 -1.11 5.75
N GLY A 165 -2.41 -1.06 7.01
CA GLY A 165 -3.40 -1.96 7.59
C GLY A 165 -3.64 -1.70 9.06
N ARG A 166 -4.62 -2.44 9.59
CA ARG A 166 -4.95 -2.47 11.02
C ARG A 166 -4.33 -3.70 11.66
N VAL A 167 -3.83 -3.53 12.86
CA VAL A 167 -3.28 -4.61 13.65
C VAL A 167 -4.08 -4.74 14.92
N MET A 168 -4.78 -5.85 15.05
CA MET A 168 -5.48 -6.23 16.29
C MET A 168 -4.47 -6.94 17.20
N LEU A 169 -4.11 -6.26 18.28
CA LEU A 169 -3.21 -6.82 19.27
C LEU A 169 -3.91 -7.85 20.16
N ASP A 170 -3.14 -8.77 20.71
CA ASP A 170 -3.62 -9.84 21.59
C ASP A 170 -4.29 -9.33 22.90
N ASN A 171 -3.98 -8.09 23.29
CA ASN A 171 -4.66 -7.39 24.40
C ASN A 171 -5.95 -6.65 23.99
N GLY A 172 -6.39 -6.80 22.74
CA GLY A 172 -7.58 -6.15 22.19
C GLY A 172 -7.38 -4.73 21.67
N ALA A 173 -6.18 -4.15 21.80
CA ALA A 173 -5.91 -2.82 21.26
C ALA A 173 -5.80 -2.86 19.73
N LEU A 174 -6.31 -1.83 19.07
CA LEU A 174 -6.16 -1.65 17.63
C LEU A 174 -5.01 -0.69 17.34
N LEU A 175 -4.08 -1.13 16.51
CA LEU A 175 -2.96 -0.35 16.03
C LEU A 175 -3.11 -0.13 14.53
N ARG A 176 -2.87 1.08 14.04
CA ARG A 176 -2.76 1.38 12.62
C ARG A 176 -1.31 1.50 12.22
N ILE A 177 -0.94 0.83 11.13
CA ILE A 177 0.40 0.93 10.57
C ILE A 177 0.33 1.31 9.10
N GLY A 178 1.32 2.05 8.65
CA GLY A 178 1.43 2.48 7.27
C GLY A 178 2.85 2.40 6.77
N TYR A 179 3.01 2.35 5.46
CA TYR A 179 4.28 2.38 4.77
C TYR A 179 5.17 3.52 5.31
N ALA A 180 6.39 3.20 5.65
CA ALA A 180 7.42 4.15 6.03
C ALA A 180 8.56 4.16 5.02
N ASP A 181 9.12 2.99 4.68
CA ASP A 181 10.15 2.84 3.67
C ASP A 181 10.22 1.39 3.14
N GLN A 182 11.18 1.11 2.26
CA GLN A 182 11.44 -0.22 1.71
C GLN A 182 12.94 -0.45 1.49
N ASN A 183 13.34 -1.69 1.26
CA ASN A 183 14.74 -2.07 1.08
C ASN A 183 15.35 -1.75 -0.31
N GLY A 184 14.59 -1.15 -1.24
CA GLY A 184 15.06 -0.76 -2.58
C GLY A 184 15.13 -1.91 -3.61
N HIS A 185 14.85 -3.14 -3.22
CA HIS A 185 14.80 -4.26 -4.17
C HIS A 185 13.52 -4.23 -5.02
N PRO A 186 13.58 -4.71 -6.29
CA PRO A 186 12.41 -4.77 -7.15
C PRO A 186 11.39 -5.78 -6.61
N TYR A 187 10.11 -5.45 -6.77
CA TYR A 187 9.02 -6.36 -6.42
C TYR A 187 8.94 -7.54 -7.39
N ARG A 188 8.79 -8.75 -6.87
CA ARG A 188 8.48 -9.95 -7.64
C ARG A 188 7.19 -10.59 -7.11
N SER A 189 6.23 -10.83 -8.01
CA SER A 189 4.93 -11.40 -7.66
C SER A 189 5.06 -12.86 -7.19
N LEU A 190 4.44 -13.19 -6.06
CA LEU A 190 4.31 -14.58 -5.60
C LEU A 190 3.47 -15.42 -6.59
N GLY A 191 2.45 -14.80 -7.21
CA GLY A 191 1.65 -15.46 -8.25
C GLY A 191 2.50 -15.87 -9.45
N ALA A 192 3.40 -14.99 -9.93
CA ALA A 192 4.32 -15.33 -11.00
C ALA A 192 5.23 -16.50 -10.62
N TRP A 193 5.77 -16.48 -9.40
CA TRP A 193 6.59 -17.59 -8.90
C TRP A 193 5.80 -18.91 -8.85
N LEU A 194 4.54 -18.89 -8.40
CA LEU A 194 3.68 -20.08 -8.35
C LEU A 194 3.36 -20.65 -9.72
N ILE A 195 3.16 -19.78 -10.72
CA ILE A 195 2.99 -20.22 -12.12
C ILE A 195 4.25 -20.92 -12.62
N GLU A 196 5.41 -20.33 -12.37
CA GLU A 196 6.71 -20.87 -12.83
C GLU A 196 7.12 -22.16 -12.09
N ASN A 197 6.79 -22.32 -10.80
CA ASN A 197 7.41 -23.33 -9.92
C ASN A 197 6.42 -24.33 -9.30
N ALA A 198 5.10 -24.08 -9.44
CA ALA A 198 4.07 -24.90 -8.82
C ALA A 198 2.99 -25.38 -9.82
N GLY A 199 3.14 -25.06 -11.10
CA GLY A 199 2.22 -25.51 -12.17
C GLY A 199 0.83 -24.89 -12.10
N LEU A 200 0.67 -23.75 -11.38
CA LEU A 200 -0.60 -23.03 -11.33
C LEU A 200 -0.75 -22.15 -12.58
N THR A 201 -2.00 -21.91 -12.97
CA THR A 201 -2.31 -21.06 -14.12
C THR A 201 -2.62 -19.61 -13.68
N ARG A 202 -2.58 -18.67 -14.62
CA ARG A 202 -2.89 -17.26 -14.36
C ARG A 202 -4.32 -17.07 -13.87
N ASP A 203 -5.26 -17.84 -14.40
CA ASP A 203 -6.69 -17.72 -14.09
C ASP A 203 -7.01 -18.25 -12.67
N GLU A 204 -6.17 -19.12 -12.14
CA GLU A 204 -6.28 -19.60 -10.75
C GLU A 204 -5.71 -18.64 -9.72
N MET A 205 -4.96 -17.59 -10.16
CA MET A 205 -4.27 -16.71 -9.22
C MET A 205 -5.22 -15.77 -8.47
N SER A 206 -5.31 -16.01 -7.18
CA SER A 206 -5.99 -15.17 -6.21
C SER A 206 -5.23 -15.20 -4.89
N MET A 207 -5.50 -14.21 -4.01
CA MET A 207 -4.95 -14.21 -2.65
C MET A 207 -5.32 -15.51 -1.91
N GLN A 208 -6.57 -15.97 -2.06
CA GLN A 208 -7.06 -17.21 -1.44
C GLN A 208 -6.29 -18.43 -1.94
N ARG A 209 -5.98 -18.48 -3.24
CA ARG A 209 -5.22 -19.59 -3.84
C ARG A 209 -3.78 -19.61 -3.33
N ILE A 210 -3.14 -18.45 -3.19
CA ILE A 210 -1.79 -18.34 -2.62
C ILE A 210 -1.79 -18.83 -1.16
N LYS A 211 -2.76 -18.39 -0.34
CA LYS A 211 -2.91 -18.85 1.05
C LYS A 211 -3.16 -20.35 1.13
N GLN A 212 -3.99 -20.90 0.24
CA GLN A 212 -4.24 -22.34 0.19
C GLN A 212 -2.96 -23.10 -0.15
N TRP A 213 -2.23 -22.67 -1.18
CA TRP A 213 -0.99 -23.32 -1.57
C TRP A 213 0.04 -23.34 -0.42
N VAL A 214 0.16 -22.24 0.34
CA VAL A 214 1.04 -22.17 1.51
C VAL A 214 0.63 -23.16 2.60
N ARG A 215 -0.67 -23.33 2.86
CA ARG A 215 -1.18 -24.33 3.81
C ARG A 215 -0.85 -25.75 3.39
N ASP A 216 -0.97 -26.02 2.09
CA ASP A 216 -0.73 -27.35 1.51
C ASP A 216 0.79 -27.65 1.39
N ASN A 217 1.64 -26.61 1.37
CA ASN A 217 3.08 -26.73 1.19
C ASN A 217 3.87 -25.95 2.28
N PRO A 218 3.69 -26.27 3.58
CA PRO A 218 4.28 -25.49 4.68
C PRO A 218 5.81 -25.45 4.64
N GLN A 219 6.47 -26.50 4.14
CA GLN A 219 7.92 -26.59 3.99
C GLN A 219 8.47 -25.67 2.89
N ARG A 220 7.65 -25.31 1.88
CA ARG A 220 8.04 -24.41 0.79
C ARG A 220 7.57 -22.96 0.99
N ARG A 221 6.88 -22.68 2.09
CA ARG A 221 6.36 -21.34 2.41
C ARG A 221 7.46 -20.28 2.37
N GLN A 222 8.59 -20.53 3.03
CA GLN A 222 9.67 -19.56 3.08
C GLN A 222 10.34 -19.36 1.71
N GLU A 223 10.43 -20.40 0.89
CA GLU A 223 10.90 -20.32 -0.48
C GLU A 223 10.02 -19.37 -1.31
N LEU A 224 8.70 -19.56 -1.23
CA LEU A 224 7.73 -18.68 -1.90
C LEU A 224 7.86 -17.22 -1.43
N LEU A 225 7.86 -16.97 -0.12
CA LEU A 225 7.94 -15.60 0.40
C LEU A 225 9.26 -14.92 0.00
N ASN A 226 10.38 -15.66 0.00
CA ASN A 226 11.69 -15.15 -0.39
C ASN A 226 11.84 -14.95 -1.91
N ALA A 227 10.92 -15.44 -2.72
CA ALA A 227 10.90 -15.16 -4.16
C ALA A 227 10.71 -13.67 -4.46
N ASN A 228 10.07 -12.95 -3.55
CA ASN A 228 10.02 -11.49 -3.59
C ASN A 228 11.15 -10.89 -2.74
N PRO A 229 12.22 -10.34 -3.33
CA PRO A 229 13.33 -9.74 -2.60
C PRO A 229 12.95 -8.39 -1.93
N ASN A 230 11.87 -7.75 -2.40
CA ASN A 230 11.39 -6.49 -1.83
C ASN A 230 10.87 -6.70 -0.40
N PHE A 231 11.16 -5.75 0.49
CA PHE A 231 10.68 -5.73 1.87
C PHE A 231 10.24 -4.32 2.25
N VAL A 232 9.06 -4.20 2.88
CA VAL A 232 8.48 -2.94 3.33
C VAL A 232 8.62 -2.81 4.84
N PHE A 233 9.05 -1.63 5.27
CA PHE A 233 9.12 -1.20 6.66
C PHE A 233 7.95 -0.26 6.96
N PHE A 234 7.44 -0.32 8.19
CA PHE A 234 6.23 0.37 8.61
C PHE A 234 6.50 1.42 9.67
N ALA A 235 5.53 2.29 9.86
CA ALA A 235 5.42 3.16 11.04
C ALA A 235 4.02 3.07 11.62
N GLU A 236 3.91 3.23 12.92
CA GLU A 236 2.63 3.41 13.59
C GLU A 236 2.02 4.74 13.16
N ARG A 237 0.70 4.75 12.98
CA ARG A 237 -0.08 5.93 12.57
C ARG A 237 -0.99 6.32 13.71
N GLU A 238 -0.73 7.48 14.29
CA GLU A 238 -1.53 8.08 15.35
C GLU A 238 -2.53 9.10 14.79
N GLY A 239 -3.55 9.46 15.58
CA GLY A 239 -4.48 10.54 15.27
C GLY A 239 -5.64 10.17 14.34
N TYR A 240 -5.87 8.88 14.08
CA TYR A 240 -7.02 8.40 13.30
C TYR A 240 -8.00 7.66 14.19
N SER A 241 -9.30 7.99 14.06
CA SER A 241 -10.37 7.25 14.74
C SER A 241 -10.61 5.89 14.08
N ASP A 242 -11.16 4.93 14.85
CA ASP A 242 -11.35 3.54 14.38
C ASP A 242 -12.38 3.42 13.25
N ASP A 243 -13.27 4.40 13.11
CA ASP A 243 -14.30 4.50 12.07
C ASP A 243 -13.78 5.12 10.75
N GLN A 244 -12.59 5.74 10.76
CA GLN A 244 -11.98 6.27 9.55
C GLN A 244 -11.42 5.13 8.69
N GLY A 245 -11.57 5.26 7.36
CA GLY A 245 -10.97 4.36 6.38
C GLY A 245 -9.43 4.44 6.37
N PRO A 246 -8.78 3.63 5.51
CA PRO A 246 -7.34 3.71 5.29
C PRO A 246 -6.95 5.10 4.77
N VAL A 247 -5.71 5.47 5.00
CA VAL A 247 -5.19 6.78 4.58
C VAL A 247 -4.50 6.63 3.23
N GLY A 248 -4.95 7.42 2.27
CA GLY A 248 -4.35 7.48 0.94
C GLY A 248 -2.97 8.16 0.94
N ALA A 249 -2.30 8.16 -0.21
CA ALA A 249 -0.95 8.71 -0.38
C ALA A 249 -0.84 10.21 -0.05
N GLN A 250 -1.95 10.94 -0.10
CA GLN A 250 -2.03 12.36 0.24
C GLN A 250 -2.34 12.62 1.72
N GLY A 251 -2.36 11.58 2.58
CA GLY A 251 -2.72 11.72 3.99
C GLY A 251 -4.22 11.92 4.23
N VAL A 252 -5.07 11.69 3.25
CA VAL A 252 -6.53 11.84 3.34
C VAL A 252 -7.15 10.46 3.60
N PRO A 253 -8.09 10.32 4.58
CA PRO A 253 -8.81 9.09 4.78
C PRO A 253 -9.64 8.71 3.55
N LEU A 254 -9.49 7.46 3.10
CA LEU A 254 -10.28 6.91 2.00
C LEU A 254 -11.62 6.42 2.56
N THR A 255 -12.69 6.68 1.83
CA THR A 255 -14.03 6.21 2.18
C THR A 255 -14.60 5.37 1.04
N PRO A 256 -15.66 4.56 1.24
CA PRO A 256 -16.32 3.84 0.15
C PRO A 256 -16.82 4.73 -0.99
N LEU A 257 -16.93 6.03 -0.73
CA LEU A 257 -17.48 7.02 -1.66
C LEU A 257 -16.40 7.96 -2.21
N ALA A 258 -15.18 7.90 -1.67
CA ALA A 258 -14.05 8.71 -2.09
C ALA A 258 -12.75 7.92 -1.90
N SER A 259 -12.23 7.43 -2.97
CA SER A 259 -10.92 6.79 -3.05
C SER A 259 -10.08 7.46 -4.15
#